data_90b771dbfae69f4cabc6a3e3483b5abb
#
_entry.id   90b771dbfae69f4cabc6a3e3483b5abb
#
_cell.length_a   1.000
_cell.length_b   1.000
_cell.length_c   1.000
_cell.angle_alpha   90.00
_cell.angle_beta   90.00
_cell.angle_gamma   90.00
#
_symmetry.space_group_name_H-M   'P 1'
#
loop_
_entity.id
_entity.type
_entity.pdbx_description
1 polymer ?
#
loop_
_entity_poly.entity_id
_entity_poly.type
_entity_poly.pdbx_seq_one_letter_code
_entity_poly.pdbx_strand_id
1 'polypeptide(L)'
;MRINGDGSIRMIYDGTMAHENSESTEDKIIGYSAFNHKSGDNAYVGYMYGTPNSSTYEETHRNINSSTIKSYLDDWYVKNLENQNDFIADNIFCNDRTIHGYSGSEYINTKLGYSNNSTYYRWAFAIYGNDTYNAYNYLFCTNKNDSFTVFDKIHGNGDLSYAIGLISKDELLLAGGWGERELENIKKLYFYTGIAYWTISPHWVGSIGNATGDYVAMGSLSKDSDTNMSISILEKLGVKPVINLKPNSLKLGDGTISNAYRVS
;
A
#
# COMPACT_ATOMS: atom_id res chain seq x y z
N MET A 1 -11.79 1.78 6.83
CA MET A 1 -12.07 3.22 6.94
C MET A 1 -11.42 3.75 8.21
N ARG A 2 -10.76 4.91 8.16
CA ARG A 2 -10.25 5.62 9.33
C ARG A 2 -10.43 7.13 9.14
N ILE A 3 -10.41 7.88 10.25
CA ILE A 3 -10.38 9.33 10.25
C ILE A 3 -8.91 9.76 10.39
N ASN A 4 -8.44 10.61 9.50
CA ASN A 4 -7.11 11.20 9.54
C ASN A 4 -7.06 12.38 10.52
N GLY A 5 -5.86 12.86 10.84
CA GLY A 5 -5.68 13.96 11.81
C GLY A 5 -6.29 15.30 11.37
N ASP A 6 -6.49 15.50 10.07
CA ASP A 6 -7.16 16.67 9.47
C ASP A 6 -8.69 16.51 9.37
N GLY A 7 -9.23 15.41 9.88
CA GLY A 7 -10.66 15.07 9.81
C GLY A 7 -11.11 14.45 8.49
N SER A 8 -10.23 14.28 7.50
CA SER A 8 -10.55 13.56 6.28
C SER A 8 -10.76 12.07 6.56
N ILE A 9 -11.55 11.41 5.71
CA ILE A 9 -11.93 10.02 5.87
C ILE A 9 -11.19 9.17 4.85
N ARG A 10 -10.26 8.32 5.31
CA ARG A 10 -9.55 7.37 4.47
C ARG A 10 -10.40 6.14 4.22
N MET A 11 -10.64 5.83 2.96
CA MET A 11 -11.49 4.75 2.50
C MET A 11 -10.74 3.82 1.56
N ILE A 12 -11.04 2.53 1.67
CA ILE A 12 -10.59 1.50 0.72
C ILE A 12 -11.81 1.04 -0.09
N TYR A 13 -11.60 0.84 -1.38
CA TYR A 13 -12.64 0.32 -2.28
C TYR A 13 -13.13 -1.05 -1.82
N ASP A 14 -14.42 -1.28 -1.87
CA ASP A 14 -15.03 -2.55 -1.47
C ASP A 14 -16.20 -2.97 -2.37
N GLY A 15 -16.16 -2.57 -3.64
CA GLY A 15 -17.16 -2.93 -4.62
C GLY A 15 -18.14 -1.82 -4.95
N THR A 16 -19.05 -2.14 -5.86
CA THR A 16 -20.15 -1.26 -6.32
C THR A 16 -21.43 -1.51 -5.55
N MET A 17 -21.46 -2.58 -4.75
CA MET A 17 -22.54 -2.94 -3.83
C MET A 17 -21.99 -3.09 -2.42
N ALA A 18 -22.86 -3.05 -1.43
CA ALA A 18 -22.50 -3.37 -0.05
C ALA A 18 -22.20 -4.87 0.09
N HIS A 19 -21.12 -5.19 0.77
CA HIS A 19 -20.67 -6.55 1.04
C HIS A 19 -20.66 -6.83 2.54
N GLU A 20 -20.94 -8.08 2.89
CA GLU A 20 -20.71 -8.54 4.26
C GLU A 20 -19.23 -8.90 4.47
N ASN A 21 -18.78 -8.86 5.75
CA ASN A 21 -17.50 -9.41 6.11
C ASN A 21 -17.48 -10.90 5.73
N SER A 22 -16.31 -11.41 5.35
CA SER A 22 -16.11 -12.79 4.86
C SER A 22 -16.61 -13.08 3.43
N GLU A 23 -17.32 -12.17 2.80
CA GLU A 23 -17.72 -12.36 1.41
C GLU A 23 -16.52 -12.29 0.47
N SER A 24 -16.40 -13.31 -0.39
CA SER A 24 -15.34 -13.41 -1.39
C SER A 24 -15.96 -13.17 -2.78
N THR A 25 -15.64 -12.02 -3.38
CA THR A 25 -16.17 -11.65 -4.69
C THR A 25 -15.18 -10.74 -5.43
N GLU A 26 -15.13 -10.89 -6.76
CA GLU A 26 -14.28 -10.05 -7.62
C GLU A 26 -14.71 -8.58 -7.65
N ASP A 27 -15.95 -8.27 -7.31
CA ASP A 27 -16.43 -6.88 -7.21
C ASP A 27 -15.64 -6.05 -6.17
N LYS A 28 -15.01 -6.71 -5.18
CA LYS A 28 -14.19 -6.04 -4.16
C LYS A 28 -12.84 -5.52 -4.66
N ILE A 29 -12.49 -5.76 -5.91
CA ILE A 29 -11.30 -5.22 -6.58
C ILE A 29 -11.71 -4.54 -7.89
N ILE A 30 -10.88 -3.61 -8.37
CA ILE A 30 -11.14 -2.94 -9.65
C ILE A 30 -10.55 -3.70 -10.86
N GLY A 31 -9.88 -4.80 -10.63
CA GLY A 31 -9.21 -5.65 -11.61
C GLY A 31 -7.83 -6.09 -11.14
N TYR A 32 -6.99 -6.53 -12.07
CA TYR A 32 -5.68 -7.10 -11.77
C TYR A 32 -4.56 -6.31 -12.45
N SER A 33 -3.44 -6.11 -11.74
CA SER A 33 -2.23 -5.47 -12.26
C SER A 33 -0.98 -6.07 -11.65
N ALA A 34 0.14 -6.02 -12.37
CA ALA A 34 1.46 -6.12 -11.76
C ALA A 34 1.74 -4.82 -10.98
N PHE A 35 2.56 -4.90 -9.93
CA PHE A 35 3.01 -3.67 -9.25
C PHE A 35 3.92 -2.86 -10.17
N ASN A 36 4.87 -3.54 -10.83
CA ASN A 36 5.68 -2.91 -11.87
C ASN A 36 5.94 -3.91 -13.01
N HIS A 37 6.46 -3.39 -14.15
CA HIS A 37 6.71 -4.18 -15.36
C HIS A 37 8.12 -4.81 -15.41
N LYS A 38 8.98 -4.45 -14.45
CA LYS A 38 10.33 -4.98 -14.27
C LYS A 38 10.62 -5.15 -12.77
N SER A 39 11.54 -6.05 -12.43
CA SER A 39 11.92 -6.35 -11.05
C SER A 39 13.45 -6.35 -10.84
N GLY A 40 14.23 -6.08 -11.88
CA GLY A 40 15.69 -6.24 -11.88
C GLY A 40 16.47 -5.11 -11.20
N ASP A 41 15.80 -4.20 -10.51
CA ASP A 41 16.44 -3.05 -9.86
C ASP A 41 15.59 -2.58 -8.67
N ASN A 42 16.24 -1.94 -7.70
CA ASN A 42 15.59 -1.40 -6.52
C ASN A 42 14.63 -0.24 -6.82
N ALA A 43 14.79 0.45 -7.95
CA ALA A 43 13.84 1.46 -8.41
C ALA A 43 12.41 0.92 -8.49
N TYR A 44 12.26 -0.33 -8.92
CA TYR A 44 10.95 -0.89 -9.29
C TYR A 44 10.03 -1.24 -8.11
N VAL A 45 10.48 -1.16 -6.85
CA VAL A 45 9.59 -1.26 -5.68
C VAL A 45 8.82 0.03 -5.40
N GLY A 46 9.16 1.12 -6.09
CA GLY A 46 8.52 2.42 -5.92
C GLY A 46 7.15 2.48 -6.57
N TYR A 47 6.19 3.09 -5.89
CA TYR A 47 4.92 3.53 -6.47
C TYR A 47 5.17 4.54 -7.59
N MET A 48 6.14 5.43 -7.38
CA MET A 48 6.90 6.09 -8.43
C MET A 48 8.38 5.78 -8.26
N TYR A 49 9.18 5.86 -9.32
CA TYR A 49 10.58 5.47 -9.28
C TYR A 49 11.47 6.37 -10.17
N GLY A 50 12.76 6.31 -9.90
CA GLY A 50 13.76 7.11 -10.60
C GLY A 50 14.41 6.38 -11.77
N THR A 51 15.74 6.51 -11.89
CA THR A 51 16.54 5.92 -12.96
C THR A 51 17.03 4.54 -12.53
N PRO A 52 16.56 3.44 -13.13
CA PRO A 52 17.10 2.11 -12.87
C PRO A 52 18.59 2.02 -13.24
N ASN A 53 19.31 1.15 -12.53
CA ASN A 53 20.77 0.95 -12.66
C ASN A 53 21.60 2.21 -12.36
N SER A 54 21.06 3.19 -11.65
CA SER A 54 21.82 4.30 -11.15
C SER A 54 22.79 3.85 -10.04
N SER A 55 23.91 4.57 -9.88
CA SER A 55 24.88 4.31 -8.83
C SER A 55 24.53 4.93 -7.48
N THR A 56 23.45 5.70 -7.40
CA THR A 56 23.04 6.37 -6.17
C THR A 56 21.61 6.00 -5.78
N TYR A 57 21.35 5.93 -4.47
CA TYR A 57 20.03 5.70 -3.91
C TYR A 57 19.05 6.80 -4.32
N GLU A 58 19.48 8.05 -4.29
CA GLU A 58 18.68 9.22 -4.59
C GLU A 58 18.17 9.19 -6.03
N GLU A 59 19.04 8.88 -7.01
CA GLU A 59 18.64 8.79 -8.42
C GLU A 59 17.69 7.63 -8.68
N THR A 60 17.88 6.50 -7.98
CA THR A 60 17.05 5.31 -8.11
C THR A 60 15.64 5.53 -7.54
N HIS A 61 15.54 6.34 -6.49
CA HIS A 61 14.29 6.60 -5.75
C HIS A 61 13.66 7.97 -6.07
N ARG A 62 14.12 8.67 -7.10
CA ARG A 62 13.39 9.86 -7.61
C ARG A 62 12.02 9.47 -8.14
N ASN A 63 11.02 10.35 -7.97
CA ASN A 63 9.65 10.09 -8.37
C ASN A 63 9.34 10.63 -9.78
N ILE A 64 10.10 10.18 -10.80
CA ILE A 64 9.97 10.67 -12.18
C ILE A 64 9.21 9.73 -13.12
N ASN A 65 9.06 8.46 -12.74
CA ASN A 65 8.35 7.47 -13.52
C ASN A 65 7.23 6.84 -12.68
N SER A 66 6.08 6.62 -13.27
CA SER A 66 4.99 5.87 -12.64
C SER A 66 5.23 4.37 -12.73
N SER A 67 4.95 3.64 -11.65
CA SER A 67 4.87 2.17 -11.71
C SER A 67 3.66 1.74 -12.55
N THR A 68 3.60 0.46 -12.91
CA THR A 68 2.46 -0.10 -13.64
C THR A 68 1.16 0.06 -12.85
N ILE A 69 1.21 -0.23 -11.54
CA ILE A 69 0.02 -0.13 -10.70
C ILE A 69 -0.43 1.32 -10.49
N LYS A 70 0.52 2.29 -10.40
CA LYS A 70 0.16 3.70 -10.33
C LYS A 70 -0.56 4.15 -11.58
N SER A 71 -0.03 3.83 -12.76
CA SER A 71 -0.67 4.16 -14.04
C SER A 71 -2.06 3.53 -14.15
N TYR A 72 -2.22 2.29 -13.70
CA TYR A 72 -3.51 1.62 -13.66
C TYR A 72 -4.54 2.32 -12.74
N LEU A 73 -4.08 2.78 -11.56
CA LEU A 73 -4.91 3.54 -10.63
C LEU A 73 -5.27 4.93 -11.16
N ASP A 74 -4.33 5.62 -11.79
CA ASP A 74 -4.57 6.94 -12.41
C ASP A 74 -5.64 6.83 -13.52
N ASP A 75 -5.53 5.83 -14.38
CA ASP A 75 -6.52 5.57 -15.44
C ASP A 75 -7.92 5.24 -14.87
N TRP A 76 -7.96 4.49 -13.78
CA TRP A 76 -9.22 4.19 -13.12
C TRP A 76 -9.81 5.44 -12.44
N TYR A 77 -8.97 6.27 -11.82
CA TYR A 77 -9.38 7.53 -11.19
C TYR A 77 -10.05 8.48 -12.20
N VAL A 78 -9.40 8.69 -13.34
CA VAL A 78 -9.95 9.55 -14.42
C VAL A 78 -11.33 9.06 -14.87
N LYS A 79 -11.51 7.76 -15.02
CA LYS A 79 -12.78 7.19 -15.48
C LYS A 79 -13.90 7.27 -14.44
N ASN A 80 -13.58 7.19 -13.15
CA ASN A 80 -14.57 6.96 -12.11
C ASN A 80 -14.69 8.09 -11.08
N LEU A 81 -13.63 8.86 -10.83
CA LEU A 81 -13.55 9.80 -9.73
C LEU A 81 -13.20 11.24 -10.13
N GLU A 82 -12.78 11.50 -11.36
CA GLU A 82 -12.35 12.84 -11.77
C GLU A 82 -13.45 13.91 -11.55
N ASN A 83 -14.69 13.56 -11.82
CA ASN A 83 -15.84 14.42 -11.55
C ASN A 83 -16.20 14.58 -10.06
N GLN A 84 -15.49 13.90 -9.17
CA GLN A 84 -15.67 13.91 -7.71
C GLN A 84 -14.50 14.58 -6.98
N ASN A 85 -13.58 15.21 -7.69
CA ASN A 85 -12.38 15.86 -7.12
C ASN A 85 -12.69 16.84 -5.99
N ASP A 86 -13.84 17.50 -6.05
CA ASP A 86 -14.27 18.46 -5.01
C ASP A 86 -14.46 17.81 -3.63
N PHE A 87 -14.71 16.50 -3.58
CA PHE A 87 -14.90 15.73 -2.36
C PHE A 87 -13.63 14.99 -1.92
N ILE A 88 -12.61 14.91 -2.75
CA ILE A 88 -11.40 14.15 -2.47
C ILE A 88 -10.35 15.05 -1.82
N ALA A 89 -9.79 14.57 -0.71
CA ALA A 89 -8.72 15.22 0.03
C ALA A 89 -7.35 14.75 -0.47
N ASP A 90 -6.43 15.69 -0.60
CA ASP A 90 -5.02 15.39 -0.82
C ASP A 90 -4.36 14.99 0.50
N ASN A 91 -4.21 13.70 0.72
CA ASN A 91 -3.60 13.16 1.92
C ASN A 91 -2.56 12.11 1.55
N ILE A 92 -1.63 11.83 2.46
CA ILE A 92 -0.44 11.02 2.20
C ILE A 92 -0.78 9.56 1.88
N PHE A 93 -0.17 9.05 0.81
CA PHE A 93 0.01 7.63 0.53
C PHE A 93 1.49 7.30 0.73
N CYS A 94 1.80 6.49 1.73
CA CYS A 94 3.18 6.18 2.09
C CYS A 94 3.68 4.91 1.40
N ASN A 95 4.63 5.07 0.49
CA ASN A 95 5.40 3.98 -0.10
C ASN A 95 6.79 3.97 0.55
N ASP A 96 6.88 3.58 1.82
CA ASP A 96 8.11 3.61 2.60
C ASP A 96 9.18 2.67 2.01
N ARG A 97 10.08 3.23 1.22
CA ARG A 97 11.21 2.53 0.57
C ARG A 97 12.47 2.52 1.43
N THR A 98 12.39 3.00 2.65
CA THR A 98 13.51 3.02 3.58
C THR A 98 14.02 1.61 3.82
N ILE A 99 15.34 1.46 3.78
CA ILE A 99 16.02 0.18 3.97
C ILE A 99 16.42 0.06 5.42
N HIS A 100 16.16 -1.11 5.98
CA HIS A 100 16.64 -1.38 7.33
C HIS A 100 18.14 -1.61 7.31
N GLY A 101 18.87 -0.83 8.12
CA GLY A 101 20.33 -0.87 8.15
C GLY A 101 20.87 -2.19 8.66
N TYR A 102 21.51 -2.96 7.80
CA TYR A 102 22.34 -4.08 8.18
C TYR A 102 23.81 -3.64 8.27
N SER A 103 24.51 -4.07 9.31
CA SER A 103 25.95 -3.89 9.45
C SER A 103 26.67 -5.09 8.83
N GLY A 104 27.50 -4.88 7.83
CA GLY A 104 28.32 -5.96 7.25
C GLY A 104 28.61 -5.79 5.76
N SER A 105 28.96 -6.90 5.09
CA SER A 105 29.26 -6.94 3.65
C SER A 105 28.08 -6.52 2.75
N GLU A 106 26.88 -6.52 3.27
CA GLU A 106 25.65 -6.08 2.59
C GLU A 106 25.49 -4.56 2.54
N TYR A 107 26.35 -3.82 3.24
CA TYR A 107 26.26 -2.37 3.35
C TYR A 107 26.28 -1.62 2.00
N ILE A 108 27.00 -2.13 1.02
CA ILE A 108 27.05 -1.55 -0.34
C ILE A 108 25.68 -1.71 -1.01
N ASN A 109 25.08 -2.89 -0.90
CA ASN A 109 23.77 -3.17 -1.47
C ASN A 109 22.68 -2.32 -0.77
N THR A 110 22.76 -2.19 0.55
CA THR A 110 21.84 -1.37 1.33
C THR A 110 21.85 0.09 0.89
N LYS A 111 23.03 0.65 0.58
CA LYS A 111 23.16 2.03 0.07
C LYS A 111 22.45 2.27 -1.25
N LEU A 112 22.34 1.23 -2.08
CA LEU A 112 21.66 1.29 -3.37
C LEU A 112 20.18 0.85 -3.28
N GLY A 113 19.67 0.57 -2.07
CA GLY A 113 18.31 0.14 -1.87
C GLY A 113 18.10 -1.38 -2.00
N TYR A 114 19.16 -2.15 -2.01
CA TYR A 114 19.09 -3.62 -1.96
C TYR A 114 19.06 -4.08 -0.50
N SER A 115 18.06 -4.69 -0.05
CA SER A 115 17.86 -5.41 1.22
C SER A 115 16.36 -5.46 1.58
N ASN A 116 16.06 -5.86 2.82
CA ASN A 116 14.72 -5.78 3.38
C ASN A 116 14.33 -4.32 3.66
N ASN A 117 13.12 -3.94 3.31
CA ASN A 117 12.58 -2.63 3.62
C ASN A 117 12.14 -2.55 5.09
N SER A 118 12.09 -1.34 5.63
CA SER A 118 11.70 -1.10 7.03
C SER A 118 10.28 -1.60 7.33
N THR A 119 9.39 -1.61 6.35
CA THR A 119 8.05 -2.19 6.47
C THR A 119 8.08 -3.69 6.80
N TYR A 120 9.03 -4.46 6.27
CA TYR A 120 9.22 -5.86 6.65
C TYR A 120 9.57 -6.00 8.13
N TYR A 121 10.49 -5.21 8.63
CA TYR A 121 10.91 -5.31 10.03
C TYR A 121 9.83 -4.87 11.01
N ARG A 122 9.07 -3.81 10.71
CA ARG A 122 7.92 -3.41 11.53
C ARG A 122 6.89 -4.55 11.62
N TRP A 123 6.63 -5.21 10.50
CA TRP A 123 5.77 -6.37 10.47
C TRP A 123 6.34 -7.55 11.28
N ALA A 124 7.61 -7.90 11.10
CA ALA A 124 8.25 -8.99 11.84
C ALA A 124 8.22 -8.76 13.36
N PHE A 125 8.44 -7.51 13.79
CA PHE A 125 8.31 -7.14 15.21
C PHE A 125 6.88 -7.33 15.73
N ALA A 126 5.89 -6.88 15.00
CA ALA A 126 4.49 -6.99 15.40
C ALA A 126 4.05 -8.47 15.58
N ILE A 127 4.61 -9.38 14.79
CA ILE A 127 4.26 -10.81 14.84
C ILE A 127 5.10 -11.61 15.82
N TYR A 128 6.42 -11.40 15.80
CA TYR A 128 7.34 -12.25 16.55
C TYR A 128 7.78 -11.67 17.89
N GLY A 129 7.40 -10.41 18.20
CA GLY A 129 7.74 -9.76 19.46
C GLY A 129 9.25 -9.63 19.69
N ASN A 130 10.04 -9.53 18.64
CA ASN A 130 11.49 -9.52 18.74
C ASN A 130 12.02 -8.10 19.00
N ASP A 131 12.44 -7.83 20.24
CA ASP A 131 12.93 -6.52 20.70
C ASP A 131 14.15 -5.97 19.94
N THR A 132 14.82 -6.80 19.10
CA THR A 132 16.00 -6.37 18.35
C THR A 132 15.69 -5.38 17.24
N TYR A 133 14.45 -5.18 16.86
CA TYR A 133 14.10 -4.38 15.69
C TYR A 133 13.59 -2.99 16.00
N ASN A 134 13.30 -2.62 17.25
CA ASN A 134 12.76 -1.29 17.63
C ASN A 134 11.73 -0.75 16.62
N ALA A 135 10.89 -1.63 16.12
CA ALA A 135 9.99 -1.32 15.03
C ALA A 135 8.60 -0.99 15.58
N TYR A 136 8.15 0.21 15.29
CA TYR A 136 6.80 0.67 15.60
C TYR A 136 5.99 0.73 14.30
N ASN A 137 4.72 0.40 14.38
CA ASN A 137 3.79 0.63 13.27
C ASN A 137 3.48 2.13 13.17
N TYR A 138 3.79 2.72 12.04
CA TYR A 138 3.58 4.14 11.83
C TYR A 138 2.45 4.39 10.84
N LEU A 139 1.57 5.32 11.19
CA LEU A 139 0.63 5.90 10.23
C LEU A 139 1.20 7.15 9.54
N PHE A 140 2.39 7.58 9.91
CA PHE A 140 3.10 8.65 9.23
C PHE A 140 4.25 8.08 8.39
N CYS A 141 4.56 8.73 7.29
CA CYS A 141 5.67 8.36 6.42
C CYS A 141 6.96 8.99 6.93
N THR A 142 7.99 8.17 7.14
CA THR A 142 9.27 8.63 7.71
C THR A 142 10.11 9.44 6.74
N ASN A 143 9.90 9.23 5.43
CA ASN A 143 10.63 9.92 4.38
C ASN A 143 9.66 10.74 3.52
N LYS A 144 9.95 12.04 3.39
CA LYS A 144 9.13 12.94 2.58
C LYS A 144 9.06 12.53 1.11
N ASN A 145 10.14 11.99 0.56
CA ASN A 145 10.17 11.51 -0.83
C ASN A 145 9.23 10.33 -1.07
N ASP A 146 8.90 9.58 -0.01
CA ASP A 146 7.99 8.43 -0.02
C ASP A 146 6.56 8.79 0.39
N SER A 147 6.32 10.07 0.75
CA SER A 147 5.04 10.62 1.21
C SER A 147 4.28 11.21 0.03
N PHE A 148 3.59 10.36 -0.72
CA PHE A 148 2.93 10.75 -1.96
C PHE A 148 1.67 11.58 -1.73
N THR A 149 1.64 12.78 -2.32
CA THR A 149 0.54 13.75 -2.33
C THR A 149 0.45 14.41 -3.71
N VAL A 150 -0.65 15.12 -4.00
CA VAL A 150 -0.84 15.84 -5.28
C VAL A 150 -0.30 17.28 -5.19
N PHE A 151 -0.71 18.02 -4.17
CA PHE A 151 -0.39 19.44 -4.00
C PHE A 151 0.39 19.75 -2.74
N ASP A 152 0.23 18.95 -1.66
CA ASP A 152 0.89 19.18 -0.40
C ASP A 152 2.39 18.87 -0.49
N LYS A 153 3.19 19.93 -0.64
CA LYS A 153 4.65 19.88 -0.62
C LYS A 153 5.26 20.20 0.75
N ILE A 154 4.42 20.39 1.78
CA ILE A 154 4.89 20.62 3.14
C ILE A 154 5.04 19.28 3.86
N HIS A 155 3.99 18.46 3.86
CA HIS A 155 3.93 17.17 4.54
C HIS A 155 4.23 15.99 3.58
N GLY A 156 4.00 16.18 2.27
CA GLY A 156 4.25 15.22 1.22
C GLY A 156 5.21 15.71 0.15
N ASN A 157 5.33 14.95 -0.95
CA ASN A 157 6.24 15.22 -2.06
C ASN A 157 5.58 16.04 -3.19
N GLY A 158 4.26 15.98 -3.35
CA GLY A 158 3.54 16.67 -4.42
C GLY A 158 3.75 16.07 -5.82
N ASP A 159 4.06 14.77 -5.91
CA ASP A 159 4.44 14.12 -7.16
C ASP A 159 3.28 13.31 -7.81
N LEU A 160 2.13 13.18 -7.13
CA LEU A 160 0.97 12.49 -7.70
C LEU A 160 0.22 13.35 -8.69
N SER A 161 -0.33 12.72 -9.72
CA SER A 161 -1.31 13.33 -10.63
C SER A 161 -2.70 13.34 -10.02
N TYR A 162 -3.06 12.31 -9.25
CA TYR A 162 -4.38 12.11 -8.65
C TYR A 162 -4.24 11.60 -7.22
N ALA A 163 -5.19 11.98 -6.35
CA ALA A 163 -5.20 11.62 -4.93
C ALA A 163 -5.72 10.19 -4.70
N ILE A 164 -5.00 9.22 -5.25
CA ILE A 164 -5.31 7.79 -5.17
C ILE A 164 -4.05 6.98 -4.89
N GLY A 165 -4.21 5.90 -4.13
CA GLY A 165 -3.13 4.96 -3.84
C GLY A 165 -3.66 3.62 -3.39
N LEU A 166 -2.85 2.88 -2.62
CA LEU A 166 -3.18 1.60 -2.04
C LEU A 166 -3.03 1.66 -0.51
N ILE A 167 -3.59 0.67 0.16
CA ILE A 167 -3.38 0.49 1.60
C ILE A 167 -1.91 0.15 1.88
N SER A 168 -1.36 0.68 2.98
CA SER A 168 -0.03 0.29 3.42
C SER A 168 -0.08 -0.94 4.33
N LYS A 169 1.06 -1.61 4.48
CA LYS A 169 1.23 -2.73 5.42
C LYS A 169 1.01 -2.28 6.87
N ASP A 170 1.48 -1.09 7.23
CA ASP A 170 1.27 -0.53 8.57
C ASP A 170 -0.21 -0.30 8.87
N GLU A 171 -0.99 0.16 7.90
CA GLU A 171 -2.45 0.30 8.03
C GLU A 171 -3.13 -1.04 8.24
N LEU A 172 -2.71 -2.09 7.52
CA LEU A 172 -3.24 -3.44 7.70
C LEU A 172 -2.90 -4.02 9.09
N LEU A 173 -1.68 -3.80 9.56
CA LEU A 173 -1.25 -4.23 10.89
C LEU A 173 -2.12 -3.60 11.99
N LEU A 174 -2.32 -2.29 11.92
CA LEU A 174 -3.14 -1.54 12.88
C LEU A 174 -4.63 -1.90 12.81
N ALA A 175 -5.09 -2.35 11.65
CA ALA A 175 -6.45 -2.85 11.46
C ALA A 175 -6.65 -4.30 11.93
N GLY A 176 -5.63 -4.92 12.55
CA GLY A 176 -5.67 -6.30 13.03
C GLY A 176 -5.36 -7.35 11.97
N GLY A 177 -4.78 -6.94 10.83
CA GLY A 177 -4.48 -7.82 9.70
C GLY A 177 -3.36 -8.84 9.93
N TRP A 178 -2.70 -8.79 11.08
CA TRP A 178 -1.58 -9.65 11.41
C TRP A 178 -1.72 -10.28 12.80
N GLY A 179 -1.03 -11.39 12.95
CA GLY A 179 -1.12 -12.19 14.17
C GLY A 179 -2.29 -13.16 14.17
N GLU A 180 -3.31 -12.92 13.35
CA GLU A 180 -4.41 -13.85 13.19
C GLU A 180 -4.05 -14.92 12.15
N ARG A 181 -4.01 -16.17 12.59
CA ARG A 181 -3.65 -17.32 11.75
C ARG A 181 -4.84 -18.20 11.40
N GLU A 182 -5.97 -17.99 12.06
CA GLU A 182 -7.18 -18.75 11.82
C GLU A 182 -7.98 -18.09 10.68
N LEU A 183 -8.17 -18.82 9.58
CA LEU A 183 -8.89 -18.34 8.40
C LEU A 183 -10.26 -17.75 8.74
N GLU A 184 -10.98 -18.36 9.69
CA GLU A 184 -12.31 -17.90 10.09
C GLU A 184 -12.29 -16.52 10.77
N ASN A 185 -11.18 -16.15 11.41
CA ASN A 185 -11.01 -14.82 11.98
C ASN A 185 -10.54 -13.81 10.92
N ILE A 186 -9.65 -14.23 10.01
CA ILE A 186 -9.21 -13.42 8.86
C ILE A 186 -10.41 -13.01 8.00
N LYS A 187 -11.32 -13.91 7.74
CA LYS A 187 -12.57 -13.65 6.99
C LYS A 187 -13.46 -12.58 7.62
N LYS A 188 -13.38 -12.37 8.94
CA LYS A 188 -14.15 -11.33 9.64
C LYS A 188 -13.57 -9.93 9.45
N LEU A 189 -12.36 -9.80 8.94
CA LEU A 189 -11.72 -8.51 8.73
C LEU A 189 -12.32 -7.83 7.49
N TYR A 190 -12.70 -6.58 7.64
CA TYR A 190 -13.38 -5.81 6.58
C TYR A 190 -12.56 -5.67 5.29
N PHE A 191 -11.24 -5.84 5.36
CA PHE A 191 -10.36 -5.80 4.18
C PHE A 191 -10.21 -7.16 3.49
N TYR A 192 -10.80 -8.23 4.01
CA TYR A 192 -10.81 -9.53 3.37
C TYR A 192 -11.66 -9.50 2.09
N THR A 193 -11.10 -10.01 1.00
CA THR A 193 -11.78 -10.06 -0.30
C THR A 193 -11.92 -11.47 -0.85
N GLY A 194 -11.21 -12.44 -0.25
CA GLY A 194 -11.01 -13.75 -0.87
C GLY A 194 -10.08 -13.73 -2.09
N ILE A 195 -9.55 -12.58 -2.48
CA ILE A 195 -8.63 -12.38 -3.61
C ILE A 195 -7.38 -11.68 -3.09
N ALA A 196 -6.20 -12.17 -3.48
CA ALA A 196 -4.95 -11.52 -3.15
C ALA A 196 -4.84 -10.17 -3.87
N TYR A 197 -4.46 -9.12 -3.16
CA TYR A 197 -4.31 -7.78 -3.73
C TYR A 197 -3.09 -7.03 -3.19
N TRP A 198 -2.59 -6.09 -3.99
CA TRP A 198 -1.40 -5.32 -3.67
C TRP A 198 -1.62 -4.36 -2.49
N THR A 199 -0.56 -4.21 -1.68
CA THR A 199 -0.35 -3.03 -0.84
C THR A 199 0.60 -2.05 -1.55
N ILE A 200 0.73 -0.84 -1.02
CA ILE A 200 1.72 0.13 -1.52
C ILE A 200 3.12 -0.15 -0.95
N SER A 201 3.25 -1.05 0.02
CA SER A 201 4.50 -1.26 0.77
C SER A 201 5.45 -2.20 0.03
N PRO A 202 6.72 -1.81 -0.17
CA PRO A 202 7.76 -2.71 -0.65
C PRO A 202 8.16 -3.70 0.45
N HIS A 203 8.67 -4.85 0.06
CA HIS A 203 9.11 -5.89 0.98
C HIS A 203 10.62 -6.06 0.98
N TRP A 204 11.19 -6.42 -0.15
CA TRP A 204 12.61 -6.71 -0.27
C TRP A 204 13.10 -6.52 -1.70
N VAL A 205 14.37 -6.16 -1.84
CA VAL A 205 15.05 -6.11 -3.14
C VAL A 205 16.41 -6.78 -3.04
N GLY A 206 16.63 -7.82 -3.84
CA GLY A 206 17.92 -8.51 -3.91
C GLY A 206 18.87 -7.90 -4.91
N SER A 207 20.17 -8.00 -4.61
CA SER A 207 21.26 -7.53 -5.49
C SER A 207 21.31 -8.24 -6.85
N ILE A 208 20.59 -9.34 -7.02
CA ILE A 208 20.50 -10.13 -8.26
C ILE A 208 19.20 -9.83 -9.04
N GLY A 209 18.50 -8.77 -8.66
CA GLY A 209 17.42 -8.25 -9.49
C GLY A 209 16.02 -8.79 -9.23
N ASN A 210 15.70 -9.19 -8.02
CA ASN A 210 14.35 -9.61 -7.65
C ASN A 210 13.73 -8.64 -6.64
N ALA A 211 12.93 -7.71 -7.14
CA ALA A 211 12.12 -6.86 -6.30
C ALA A 211 10.81 -7.58 -5.92
N THR A 212 10.46 -7.53 -4.65
CA THR A 212 9.20 -8.06 -4.12
C THR A 212 8.41 -6.98 -3.39
N GLY A 213 7.08 -7.05 -3.50
CA GLY A 213 6.14 -6.19 -2.80
C GLY A 213 5.30 -6.96 -1.80
N ASP A 214 4.78 -6.28 -0.82
CA ASP A 214 3.82 -6.81 0.13
C ASP A 214 2.41 -6.87 -0.47
N TYR A 215 1.69 -7.93 -0.17
CA TYR A 215 0.31 -8.12 -0.59
C TYR A 215 -0.55 -8.69 0.54
N VAL A 216 -1.86 -8.55 0.40
CA VAL A 216 -2.83 -9.22 1.28
C VAL A 216 -3.15 -10.57 0.66
N ALA A 217 -2.78 -11.64 1.36
CA ALA A 217 -3.02 -12.99 0.90
C ALA A 217 -4.49 -13.41 1.10
N MET A 218 -4.97 -14.27 0.22
CA MET A 218 -6.22 -14.98 0.39
C MET A 218 -6.03 -16.09 1.41
N GLY A 219 -6.36 -15.87 2.67
CA GLY A 219 -6.71 -16.89 3.66
C GLY A 219 -6.05 -18.27 3.67
N SER A 220 -4.98 -18.46 2.94
CA SER A 220 -4.18 -19.68 2.93
C SER A 220 -2.89 -19.44 3.70
N LEU A 221 -3.03 -19.10 4.97
CA LEU A 221 -1.92 -19.25 5.90
C LEU A 221 -1.91 -20.70 6.32
N SER A 222 -1.16 -21.56 5.61
CA SER A 222 -0.87 -22.88 6.17
C SER A 222 -0.08 -22.65 7.47
N LYS A 223 -0.36 -23.47 8.48
CA LYS A 223 0.34 -23.43 9.78
C LYS A 223 1.86 -23.51 9.67
N ASP A 224 2.37 -23.93 8.53
CA ASP A 224 3.78 -24.24 8.27
C ASP A 224 4.44 -23.32 7.23
N SER A 225 3.73 -22.37 6.63
CA SER A 225 4.36 -21.44 5.73
C SER A 225 4.85 -20.21 6.49
N ASP A 226 6.14 -19.99 6.46
CA ASP A 226 6.73 -18.69 6.74
C ASP A 226 5.85 -17.61 6.11
N THR A 227 5.32 -16.77 6.97
CA THR A 227 4.37 -15.69 6.61
C THR A 227 5.03 -14.60 5.78
N ASN A 228 5.85 -14.99 4.85
CA ASN A 228 6.46 -14.11 3.88
C ASN A 228 5.41 -13.76 2.84
N MET A 229 4.56 -12.78 3.16
CA MET A 229 3.53 -12.28 2.25
C MET A 229 4.14 -11.33 1.22
N SER A 230 5.26 -11.75 0.67
CA SER A 230 5.91 -11.05 -0.42
C SER A 230 5.87 -11.89 -1.68
N ILE A 231 5.66 -11.22 -2.79
CA ILE A 231 5.64 -11.83 -4.10
C ILE A 231 6.37 -10.93 -5.10
N SER A 232 6.85 -11.50 -6.18
CA SER A 232 7.45 -10.73 -7.27
C SER A 232 6.50 -9.63 -7.73
N ILE A 233 7.01 -8.42 -7.86
CA ILE A 233 6.24 -7.26 -8.35
C ILE A 233 5.77 -7.40 -9.81
N LEU A 234 6.20 -8.44 -10.52
CA LEU A 234 5.74 -8.80 -11.86
C LEU A 234 4.41 -9.58 -11.86
N GLU A 235 4.02 -10.15 -10.71
CA GLU A 235 2.79 -10.92 -10.60
C GLU A 235 1.55 -10.02 -10.70
N LYS A 236 0.48 -10.56 -11.26
CA LYS A 236 -0.80 -9.85 -11.37
C LYS A 236 -1.69 -10.20 -10.18
N LEU A 237 -1.81 -9.28 -9.26
CA LEU A 237 -2.73 -9.37 -8.13
C LEU A 237 -3.87 -8.37 -8.27
N GLY A 238 -4.90 -8.54 -7.44
CA GLY A 238 -6.01 -7.62 -7.35
C GLY A 238 -5.57 -6.20 -7.00
N VAL A 239 -6.30 -5.22 -7.48
CA VAL A 239 -6.09 -3.80 -7.18
C VAL A 239 -7.28 -3.28 -6.41
N LYS A 240 -7.00 -2.76 -5.21
CA LYS A 240 -8.01 -2.24 -4.28
C LYS A 240 -7.68 -0.79 -3.92
N PRO A 241 -8.25 0.20 -4.64
CA PRO A 241 -7.91 1.62 -4.47
C PRO A 241 -8.20 2.13 -3.06
N VAL A 242 -7.40 3.10 -2.65
CA VAL A 242 -7.60 3.91 -1.45
C VAL A 242 -7.66 5.37 -1.84
N ILE A 243 -8.65 6.09 -1.30
CA ILE A 243 -8.81 7.54 -1.41
C ILE A 243 -9.04 8.15 -0.03
N ASN A 244 -8.96 9.47 0.05
CA ASN A 244 -9.37 10.22 1.24
C ASN A 244 -10.50 11.18 0.86
N LEU A 245 -11.61 11.17 1.60
CA LEU A 245 -12.68 12.15 1.43
C LEU A 245 -12.46 13.34 2.34
N LYS A 246 -12.76 14.54 1.86
CA LYS A 246 -12.72 15.76 2.67
C LYS A 246 -13.68 15.64 3.88
N PRO A 247 -13.38 16.31 4.99
CA PRO A 247 -14.29 16.40 6.12
C PRO A 247 -15.68 16.85 5.66
N ASN A 248 -16.71 16.24 6.23
CA ASN A 248 -18.12 16.57 5.94
C ASN A 248 -18.58 16.34 4.49
N SER A 249 -17.86 15.55 3.69
CA SER A 249 -18.30 15.18 2.35
C SER A 249 -19.47 14.17 2.34
N LEU A 250 -19.62 13.38 3.40
CA LEU A 250 -20.70 12.40 3.54
C LEU A 250 -21.91 13.06 4.22
N LYS A 251 -22.87 13.53 3.42
CA LYS A 251 -24.03 14.30 3.91
C LYS A 251 -25.34 13.57 3.78
N LEU A 252 -25.43 12.57 2.92
CA LEU A 252 -26.66 11.83 2.64
C LEU A 252 -26.48 10.38 3.06
N GLY A 253 -27.58 9.74 3.45
CA GLY A 253 -27.56 8.36 3.93
C GLY A 253 -27.36 8.24 5.43
N ASP A 254 -27.53 7.04 5.94
CA ASP A 254 -27.39 6.67 7.35
C ASP A 254 -26.35 5.55 7.59
N GLY A 255 -25.68 5.10 6.52
CA GLY A 255 -24.67 4.06 6.56
C GLY A 255 -25.20 2.63 6.55
N THR A 256 -26.50 2.45 6.38
CA THR A 256 -27.08 1.11 6.21
C THR A 256 -26.88 0.60 4.78
N ILE A 257 -27.04 -0.71 4.58
CA ILE A 257 -26.96 -1.34 3.24
C ILE A 257 -28.00 -0.73 2.28
N SER A 258 -29.19 -0.41 2.78
CA SER A 258 -30.28 0.16 1.99
C SER A 258 -30.15 1.68 1.79
N ASN A 259 -29.33 2.37 2.58
CA ASN A 259 -29.16 3.82 2.54
C ASN A 259 -27.71 4.22 2.86
N ALA A 260 -26.78 3.74 2.03
CA ALA A 260 -25.35 4.03 2.20
C ALA A 260 -25.05 5.53 2.19
N TYR A 261 -24.00 5.93 2.88
CA TYR A 261 -23.51 7.31 2.82
C TYR A 261 -23.13 7.71 1.39
N ARG A 262 -23.47 8.93 1.02
CA ARG A 262 -23.17 9.51 -0.30
C ARG A 262 -22.56 10.89 -0.14
N VAL A 263 -21.63 11.22 -1.04
CA VAL A 263 -21.08 12.57 -1.18
C VAL A 263 -22.12 13.53 -1.79
N SER A 264 -22.17 14.76 -1.32
CA SER A 264 -23.03 15.82 -1.85
C SER A 264 -22.45 17.20 -1.57
#